data_ccb23c6544b03a0ec0ae3d47b4c0708e
#
_entry.id   ccb23c6544b03a0ec0ae3d47b4c0708e
#
_cell.length_a   1.000
_cell.length_b   1.000
_cell.length_c   1.000
_cell.angle_alpha   90.00
_cell.angle_beta   90.00
_cell.angle_gamma   90.00
#
_symmetry.space_group_name_H-M   'P 1'
#
loop_
_entity.id
_entity.type
_entity.pdbx_description
1 polymer ?
#
loop_
_entity_poly.entity_id
_entity_poly.type
_entity_poly.pdbx_seq_one_letter_code
_entity_poly.pdbx_strand_id
1 'polypeptide(L)'
;MELGYSYLLRSAFRQLIGGSIDDIEHIKYSVQPPSKNVTTATIHNDDVSEAPVLAWWDDSTKTIYYHSEASKIYLPKNSSLLFDSYENMEDIDLSPIDTSHVTNFNQMFNRDRKLKKLDLSRFDTSKVTNMSWMFTSCESLEELDLASFNTESVKSMSLMFAGAESLKSLNLTSFDTSNVTRMQSMFSDVRNLETLDLSSFNTSKVEDFYEMFVNSYDYLNHTMPENKLKTIYASDDFTTSAISDFINEPVFSNRTGLCGGNGTCYSSSHSNYEYLRIDRPGAPGYFTYKAKP
;
A
#
# COMPACT_ATOMS: atom_id res chain seq x y z
N MET A 1 15.38 2.92 20.07
CA MET A 1 16.29 3.18 18.94
C MET A 1 15.47 3.49 17.72
N GLU A 2 15.79 4.53 16.95
CA GLU A 2 15.10 4.88 15.69
C GLU A 2 15.96 4.46 14.50
N LEU A 3 15.36 3.75 13.54
CA LEU A 3 16.03 3.41 12.27
C LEU A 3 16.40 4.68 11.49
N GLY A 4 17.44 4.58 10.68
CA GLY A 4 17.83 5.64 9.76
C GLY A 4 16.75 5.94 8.73
N TYR A 5 16.77 7.17 8.20
CA TYR A 5 15.93 7.53 7.05
C TYR A 5 16.30 6.71 5.80
N SER A 6 15.40 6.67 4.85
CA SER A 6 15.52 5.85 3.62
C SER A 6 16.90 5.95 2.94
N TYR A 7 17.46 7.15 2.82
CA TYR A 7 18.79 7.34 2.21
C TYR A 7 19.94 6.72 3.03
N LEU A 8 19.83 6.72 4.38
CA LEU A 8 20.84 6.10 5.26
C LEU A 8 20.79 4.58 5.16
N LEU A 9 19.59 3.98 5.20
CA LEU A 9 19.41 2.55 5.02
C LEU A 9 19.98 2.10 3.66
N ARG A 10 19.59 2.76 2.57
CA ARG A 10 20.06 2.43 1.22
C ARG A 10 21.56 2.57 1.09
N SER A 11 22.16 3.60 1.66
CA SER A 11 23.60 3.81 1.64
C SER A 11 24.32 2.72 2.41
N ALA A 12 23.85 2.37 3.60
CA ALA A 12 24.43 1.30 4.41
C ALA A 12 24.32 -0.06 3.72
N PHE A 13 23.16 -0.38 3.14
CA PHE A 13 22.96 -1.65 2.44
C PHE A 13 23.83 -1.76 1.18
N ARG A 14 23.91 -0.70 0.36
CA ARG A 14 24.83 -0.68 -0.80
C ARG A 14 26.30 -0.89 -0.39
N GLN A 15 26.71 -0.29 0.71
CA GLN A 15 28.07 -0.48 1.23
C GLN A 15 28.31 -1.92 1.68
N LEU A 16 27.35 -2.55 2.36
CA LEU A 16 27.44 -3.94 2.82
C LEU A 16 27.51 -4.93 1.66
N ILE A 17 26.67 -4.71 0.64
CA ILE A 17 26.54 -5.59 -0.53
C ILE A 17 27.72 -5.37 -1.50
N GLY A 18 28.26 -4.16 -1.57
CA GLY A 18 29.24 -3.76 -2.57
C GLY A 18 28.63 -3.59 -3.97
N GLY A 19 27.28 -3.46 -4.08
CA GLY A 19 26.54 -3.47 -5.33
C GLY A 19 25.20 -2.77 -5.28
N SER A 20 24.20 -3.31 -6.00
CA SER A 20 22.84 -2.79 -6.05
C SER A 20 21.99 -3.30 -4.90
N ILE A 21 21.04 -2.47 -4.43
CA ILE A 21 19.99 -2.92 -3.51
C ILE A 21 19.05 -3.94 -4.17
N ASP A 22 19.05 -4.03 -5.51
CA ASP A 22 18.29 -5.06 -6.24
C ASP A 22 18.85 -6.48 -6.03
N ASP A 23 20.03 -6.62 -5.44
CA ASP A 23 20.56 -7.93 -5.02
C ASP A 23 19.88 -8.46 -3.75
N ILE A 24 19.12 -7.62 -3.01
CA ILE A 24 18.44 -8.00 -1.78
C ILE A 24 17.15 -8.74 -2.13
N GLU A 25 17.05 -9.99 -1.67
CA GLU A 25 15.84 -10.80 -1.75
C GLU A 25 15.09 -10.85 -0.39
N HIS A 26 15.83 -10.70 0.71
CA HIS A 26 15.26 -10.80 2.06
C HIS A 26 15.84 -9.76 3.01
N ILE A 27 14.97 -9.23 3.90
CA ILE A 27 15.38 -8.42 5.06
C ILE A 27 14.84 -9.11 6.31
N LYS A 28 15.74 -9.55 7.22
CA LYS A 28 15.39 -10.39 8.37
C LYS A 28 15.89 -9.80 9.68
N TYR A 29 15.05 -9.83 10.70
CA TYR A 29 15.52 -9.61 12.06
C TYR A 29 16.25 -10.83 12.59
N SER A 30 17.41 -10.61 13.24
CA SER A 30 18.16 -11.65 13.93
C SER A 30 18.08 -11.44 15.44
N VAL A 31 17.66 -12.47 16.17
CA VAL A 31 17.65 -12.45 17.65
C VAL A 31 19.06 -12.53 18.24
N GLN A 32 20.05 -12.94 17.43
CA GLN A 32 21.45 -13.00 17.82
C GLN A 32 22.24 -11.89 17.13
N PRO A 33 23.21 -11.27 17.85
CA PRO A 33 24.11 -10.30 17.23
C PRO A 33 24.99 -10.97 16.13
N PRO A 34 25.51 -10.17 15.18
CA PRO A 34 26.41 -10.69 14.15
C PRO A 34 27.68 -11.26 14.78
N SER A 35 28.24 -12.30 14.14
CA SER A 35 29.53 -12.85 14.58
C SER A 35 30.66 -11.84 14.41
N LYS A 36 31.72 -11.94 15.22
CA LYS A 36 32.82 -10.96 15.27
C LYS A 36 33.55 -10.72 13.94
N ASN A 37 33.43 -11.64 12.98
CA ASN A 37 34.15 -11.57 11.70
C ASN A 37 33.26 -11.09 10.54
N VAL A 38 32.01 -10.70 10.83
CA VAL A 38 31.07 -10.21 9.80
C VAL A 38 31.18 -8.70 9.69
N THR A 39 31.27 -8.18 8.49
CA THR A 39 31.20 -6.74 8.21
C THR A 39 29.79 -6.24 8.53
N THR A 40 29.69 -5.22 9.36
CA THR A 40 28.42 -4.62 9.77
C THR A 40 28.34 -3.14 9.38
N ALA A 41 27.12 -2.66 9.19
CA ALA A 41 26.82 -1.24 9.09
C ALA A 41 25.82 -0.84 10.16
N THR A 42 25.91 0.38 10.65
CA THR A 42 24.94 0.98 11.55
C THR A 42 23.81 1.60 10.74
N ILE A 43 22.56 1.25 11.07
CA ILE A 43 21.36 1.66 10.31
C ILE A 43 20.36 2.46 11.17
N HIS A 44 20.83 3.18 12.16
CA HIS A 44 20.01 4.05 13.01
C HIS A 44 20.47 5.51 12.96
N ASN A 45 19.61 6.41 13.43
CA ASN A 45 19.95 7.81 13.63
C ASN A 45 20.90 7.97 14.82
N ASP A 46 21.96 8.76 14.67
CA ASP A 46 23.02 8.94 15.68
C ASP A 46 22.55 9.66 16.96
N ASP A 47 21.39 10.30 16.92
CA ASP A 47 20.94 11.21 18.00
C ASP A 47 20.28 10.53 19.20
N VAL A 48 20.03 9.21 19.20
CA VAL A 48 19.20 8.56 20.23
C VAL A 48 19.71 7.13 20.53
N SER A 49 20.93 6.94 21.02
CA SER A 49 21.39 5.55 21.18
C SER A 49 21.66 5.07 22.60
N GLU A 50 20.88 4.11 23.08
CA GLU A 50 21.30 3.17 24.11
C GLU A 50 22.00 1.92 23.54
N ALA A 51 21.66 1.52 22.31
CA ALA A 51 22.27 0.38 21.60
C ALA A 51 22.11 0.52 20.07
N PRO A 52 23.14 0.22 19.25
CA PRO A 52 23.05 0.38 17.81
C PRO A 52 22.06 -0.62 17.18
N VAL A 53 21.47 -0.23 16.04
CA VAL A 53 20.87 -1.18 15.09
C VAL A 53 21.93 -1.50 14.06
N LEU A 54 22.43 -2.73 14.09
CA LEU A 54 23.45 -3.24 13.18
C LEU A 54 22.79 -4.02 12.05
N ALA A 55 23.31 -3.86 10.83
CA ALA A 55 22.94 -4.69 9.70
C ALA A 55 24.17 -5.38 9.13
N TRP A 56 23.97 -6.53 8.47
CA TRP A 56 25.01 -7.26 7.73
C TRP A 56 24.40 -8.01 6.55
N TRP A 57 25.24 -8.33 5.59
CA TRP A 57 24.85 -9.02 4.36
C TRP A 57 25.28 -10.48 4.37
N ASP A 58 24.41 -11.34 3.92
CA ASP A 58 24.71 -12.73 3.57
C ASP A 58 24.46 -12.94 2.08
N ASP A 59 25.56 -13.00 1.32
CA ASP A 59 25.51 -13.15 -0.13
C ASP A 59 24.97 -14.50 -0.58
N SER A 60 25.11 -15.54 0.24
CA SER A 60 24.65 -16.89 -0.09
C SER A 60 23.12 -17.02 -0.09
N THR A 61 22.45 -16.22 0.73
CA THR A 61 20.99 -16.19 0.89
C THR A 61 20.37 -14.88 0.40
N LYS A 62 21.17 -13.96 -0.17
CA LYS A 62 20.72 -12.64 -0.60
C LYS A 62 19.93 -11.88 0.48
N THR A 63 20.39 -12.01 1.72
CA THR A 63 19.70 -11.51 2.91
C THR A 63 20.46 -10.38 3.60
N ILE A 64 19.78 -9.27 3.83
CA ILE A 64 20.17 -8.30 4.85
C ILE A 64 19.59 -8.77 6.20
N TYR A 65 20.45 -9.06 7.14
CA TYR A 65 20.05 -9.23 8.54
C TYR A 65 20.20 -7.92 9.29
N TYR A 66 19.33 -7.70 10.30
CA TYR A 66 19.51 -6.61 11.25
C TYR A 66 19.25 -7.06 12.69
N HIS A 67 19.88 -6.39 13.65
CA HIS A 67 19.84 -6.71 15.08
C HIS A 67 20.02 -5.46 15.92
N SER A 68 19.41 -5.45 17.10
CA SER A 68 19.68 -4.47 18.16
C SER A 68 19.44 -5.07 19.54
N GLU A 69 20.28 -4.71 20.50
CA GLU A 69 20.07 -4.97 21.94
C GLU A 69 19.06 -3.99 22.58
N ALA A 70 18.59 -3.00 21.83
CA ALA A 70 17.59 -2.05 22.30
C ALA A 70 16.27 -2.76 22.59
N SER A 71 15.58 -2.36 23.63
CA SER A 71 14.25 -2.91 24.00
C SER A 71 13.19 -2.66 22.94
N LYS A 72 13.37 -1.63 22.11
CA LYS A 72 12.50 -1.26 20.98
C LYS A 72 13.29 -0.63 19.86
N ILE A 73 12.90 -0.96 18.62
CA ILE A 73 13.39 -0.33 17.40
C ILE A 73 12.23 0.47 16.81
N TYR A 74 12.37 1.78 16.72
CA TYR A 74 11.33 2.67 16.18
C TYR A 74 11.59 2.98 14.70
N LEU A 75 10.53 3.12 13.90
CA LEU A 75 10.65 3.78 12.61
C LEU A 75 10.75 5.31 12.79
N PRO A 76 11.41 6.01 11.85
CA PRO A 76 11.41 7.47 11.81
C PRO A 76 9.99 8.02 11.75
N LYS A 77 9.77 9.19 12.36
CA LYS A 77 8.48 9.90 12.26
C LYS A 77 8.02 10.08 10.82
N ASN A 78 8.95 10.37 9.91
CA ASN A 78 8.72 10.32 8.48
C ASN A 78 9.39 9.07 7.90
N SER A 79 8.61 8.02 7.67
CA SER A 79 9.04 6.75 7.08
C SER A 79 8.73 6.66 5.59
N SER A 80 8.59 7.82 4.92
CA SER A 80 8.39 7.84 3.48
C SER A 80 9.58 7.22 2.76
N LEU A 81 9.30 6.45 1.68
CA LEU A 81 10.31 5.83 0.83
C LEU A 81 11.26 4.84 1.54
N LEU A 82 10.93 4.38 2.77
CA LEU A 82 11.88 3.65 3.61
C LEU A 82 12.37 2.36 2.94
N PHE A 83 11.48 1.62 2.34
CA PHE A 83 11.76 0.41 1.57
C PHE A 83 11.41 0.55 0.07
N ASP A 84 11.19 1.76 -0.43
CA ASP A 84 10.84 2.02 -1.83
C ASP A 84 11.83 1.40 -2.83
N SER A 85 11.31 0.75 -3.88
CA SER A 85 12.08 0.19 -5.00
C SER A 85 13.16 -0.84 -4.59
N TYR A 86 12.84 -1.74 -3.67
CA TYR A 86 13.59 -2.97 -3.45
C TYR A 86 12.98 -4.06 -4.36
N GLU A 87 13.19 -3.91 -5.67
CA GLU A 87 12.42 -4.61 -6.71
C GLU A 87 12.50 -6.14 -6.64
N ASN A 88 13.56 -6.70 -6.07
CA ASN A 88 13.74 -8.13 -5.91
C ASN A 88 13.44 -8.66 -4.51
N MET A 89 13.12 -7.80 -3.55
CA MET A 89 12.79 -8.22 -2.19
C MET A 89 11.50 -9.05 -2.16
N GLU A 90 11.61 -10.30 -1.68
CA GLU A 90 10.49 -11.23 -1.59
C GLU A 90 9.76 -11.18 -0.24
N ASP A 91 10.48 -10.85 0.83
CA ASP A 91 9.91 -10.69 2.16
C ASP A 91 10.76 -9.78 3.05
N ILE A 92 10.13 -9.23 4.08
CA ILE A 92 10.74 -8.40 5.10
C ILE A 92 10.15 -8.72 6.46
N ASP A 93 11.01 -8.92 7.47
CA ASP A 93 10.60 -9.09 8.86
C ASP A 93 10.63 -7.75 9.60
N LEU A 94 9.46 -7.24 9.94
CA LEU A 94 9.26 -6.01 10.70
C LEU A 94 8.73 -6.28 12.12
N SER A 95 8.79 -7.53 12.58
CA SER A 95 8.21 -7.94 13.87
C SER A 95 8.73 -7.20 15.11
N PRO A 96 10.01 -6.74 15.18
CA PRO A 96 10.51 -5.98 16.33
C PRO A 96 10.26 -4.48 16.23
N ILE A 97 9.66 -4.01 15.14
CA ILE A 97 9.55 -2.59 14.82
C ILE A 97 8.34 -1.96 15.52
N ASP A 98 8.55 -0.82 16.15
CA ASP A 98 7.51 0.03 16.76
C ASP A 98 7.25 1.24 15.85
N THR A 99 6.00 1.39 15.38
CA THR A 99 5.58 2.45 14.46
C THR A 99 4.78 3.56 15.13
N SER A 100 4.64 3.55 16.46
CA SER A 100 3.78 4.46 17.23
C SER A 100 4.12 5.95 17.08
N HIS A 101 5.27 6.29 16.53
CA HIS A 101 5.70 7.67 16.27
C HIS A 101 5.54 8.10 14.81
N VAL A 102 5.21 7.18 13.91
CA VAL A 102 5.15 7.45 12.48
C VAL A 102 3.94 8.32 12.14
N THR A 103 4.15 9.32 11.30
CA THR A 103 3.10 10.20 10.78
C THR A 103 2.97 10.14 9.26
N ASN A 104 3.95 9.51 8.56
CA ASN A 104 3.99 9.47 7.11
C ASN A 104 4.56 8.13 6.61
N PHE A 105 3.74 7.37 5.87
CA PHE A 105 4.08 6.14 5.17
C PHE A 105 4.07 6.30 3.64
N ASN A 106 4.14 7.53 3.14
CA ASN A 106 4.14 7.75 1.70
C ASN A 106 5.24 6.92 1.00
N GLN A 107 4.85 6.11 0.01
CA GLN A 107 5.78 5.29 -0.80
C GLN A 107 6.61 4.27 0.01
N MET A 108 6.17 3.85 1.20
CA MET A 108 7.03 3.02 2.08
C MET A 108 7.46 1.70 1.44
N PHE A 109 6.60 1.04 0.67
CA PHE A 109 6.85 -0.21 -0.05
C PHE A 109 6.58 -0.05 -1.56
N ASN A 110 6.70 1.17 -2.09
CA ASN A 110 6.44 1.44 -3.50
C ASN A 110 7.46 0.71 -4.39
N ARG A 111 6.97 0.01 -5.43
CA ARG A 111 7.78 -0.75 -6.39
C ARG A 111 8.56 -1.94 -5.82
N ASP A 112 8.12 -2.50 -4.70
CA ASP A 112 8.63 -3.77 -4.21
C ASP A 112 7.95 -4.92 -4.97
N ARG A 113 8.33 -5.05 -6.26
CA ARG A 113 7.61 -5.85 -7.27
C ARG A 113 7.51 -7.32 -6.92
N LYS A 114 8.54 -7.88 -6.27
CA LYS A 114 8.60 -9.30 -5.90
C LYS A 114 8.15 -9.57 -4.47
N LEU A 115 7.73 -8.56 -3.72
CA LEU A 115 7.23 -8.73 -2.35
C LEU A 115 6.00 -9.63 -2.34
N LYS A 116 6.11 -10.80 -1.73
CA LYS A 116 5.07 -11.85 -1.71
C LYS A 116 4.25 -11.82 -0.42
N LYS A 117 4.91 -11.49 0.70
CA LYS A 117 4.32 -11.51 2.04
C LYS A 117 4.75 -10.31 2.83
N LEU A 118 3.79 -9.72 3.54
CA LEU A 118 4.03 -8.56 4.38
C LEU A 118 3.10 -8.64 5.60
N ASP A 119 3.69 -8.80 6.78
CA ASP A 119 2.95 -8.77 8.05
C ASP A 119 3.05 -7.37 8.68
N LEU A 120 1.93 -6.66 8.70
CA LEU A 120 1.78 -5.34 9.30
C LEU A 120 0.83 -5.35 10.52
N SER A 121 0.52 -6.52 11.05
CA SER A 121 -0.45 -6.68 12.15
C SER A 121 -0.08 -5.93 13.43
N ARG A 122 1.22 -5.60 13.58
CA ARG A 122 1.77 -4.86 14.74
C ARG A 122 1.93 -3.37 14.50
N PHE A 123 1.61 -2.87 13.31
CA PHE A 123 1.75 -1.45 13.00
C PHE A 123 0.71 -0.61 13.76
N ASP A 124 1.18 0.34 14.56
CA ASP A 124 0.37 1.44 15.08
C ASP A 124 0.36 2.57 14.04
N THR A 125 -0.80 2.76 13.41
CA THR A 125 -1.00 3.77 12.36
C THR A 125 -1.81 4.97 12.84
N SER A 126 -2.12 5.06 14.13
CA SER A 126 -3.04 6.06 14.71
C SER A 126 -2.63 7.53 14.48
N LYS A 127 -1.33 7.78 14.24
CA LYS A 127 -0.80 9.13 13.97
C LYS A 127 -0.51 9.39 12.49
N VAL A 128 -0.73 8.39 11.63
CA VAL A 128 -0.39 8.50 10.21
C VAL A 128 -1.39 9.39 9.50
N THR A 129 -0.87 10.37 8.77
CA THR A 129 -1.69 11.32 7.99
C THR A 129 -1.59 11.11 6.48
N ASN A 130 -0.58 10.38 6.00
CA ASN A 130 -0.34 10.13 4.58
C ASN A 130 0.06 8.67 4.35
N MET A 131 -0.75 7.94 3.57
CA MET A 131 -0.51 6.57 3.13
C MET A 131 -0.46 6.47 1.58
N SER A 132 -0.27 7.61 0.89
CA SER A 132 -0.24 7.62 -0.58
C SER A 132 0.90 6.76 -1.11
N TRP A 133 0.64 5.98 -2.16
CA TRP A 133 1.61 5.13 -2.85
C TRP A 133 2.21 4.00 -1.99
N MET A 134 1.66 3.73 -0.81
CA MET A 134 2.32 2.84 0.18
C MET A 134 2.64 1.45 -0.38
N PHE A 135 1.76 0.89 -1.21
CA PHE A 135 1.91 -0.44 -1.83
C PHE A 135 1.81 -0.38 -3.36
N THR A 136 2.11 0.78 -3.96
CA THR A 136 2.07 0.93 -5.42
C THR A 136 3.07 -0.02 -6.08
N SER A 137 2.61 -0.75 -7.10
CA SER A 137 3.43 -1.72 -7.84
C SER A 137 4.07 -2.82 -6.97
N CYS A 138 3.41 -3.24 -5.89
CA CYS A 138 3.69 -4.50 -5.21
C CYS A 138 3.07 -5.64 -6.01
N GLU A 139 3.62 -5.90 -7.20
CA GLU A 139 3.02 -6.74 -8.24
C GLU A 139 2.81 -8.20 -7.84
N SER A 140 3.64 -8.73 -6.92
CA SER A 140 3.59 -10.14 -6.48
C SER A 140 2.83 -10.37 -5.17
N LEU A 141 2.33 -9.30 -4.52
CA LEU A 141 1.62 -9.41 -3.25
C LEU A 141 0.21 -9.98 -3.48
N GLU A 142 -0.05 -11.17 -2.95
CA GLU A 142 -1.32 -11.88 -3.16
C GLU A 142 -2.39 -11.56 -2.11
N GLU A 143 -1.97 -11.34 -0.87
CA GLU A 143 -2.85 -11.09 0.27
C GLU A 143 -2.31 -9.94 1.10
N LEU A 144 -3.19 -9.06 1.55
CA LEU A 144 -2.84 -7.95 2.44
C LEU A 144 -3.95 -7.75 3.47
N ASP A 145 -3.63 -8.04 4.74
CA ASP A 145 -4.54 -7.80 5.86
C ASP A 145 -4.16 -6.52 6.58
N LEU A 146 -5.04 -5.52 6.49
CA LEU A 146 -4.89 -4.21 7.14
C LEU A 146 -5.95 -3.98 8.24
N ALA A 147 -6.55 -5.04 8.78
CA ALA A 147 -7.57 -4.94 9.83
C ALA A 147 -7.07 -4.25 11.12
N SER A 148 -5.75 -4.24 11.36
CA SER A 148 -5.13 -3.54 12.50
C SER A 148 -4.96 -2.02 12.27
N PHE A 149 -5.12 -1.52 11.04
CA PHE A 149 -4.86 -0.12 10.73
C PHE A 149 -5.93 0.80 11.30
N ASN A 150 -5.49 1.82 12.03
CA ASN A 150 -6.30 2.98 12.36
C ASN A 150 -6.02 4.09 11.35
N THR A 151 -7.02 4.45 10.54
CA THR A 151 -6.87 5.43 9.46
C THR A 151 -7.60 6.76 9.74
N GLU A 152 -8.13 6.96 10.94
CA GLU A 152 -8.87 8.16 11.34
C GLU A 152 -8.12 9.47 11.06
N SER A 153 -6.79 9.47 11.20
CA SER A 153 -5.95 10.66 10.96
C SER A 153 -5.55 10.87 9.50
N VAL A 154 -5.81 9.89 8.62
CA VAL A 154 -5.30 9.89 7.24
C VAL A 154 -6.03 10.92 6.38
N LYS A 155 -5.27 11.69 5.59
CA LYS A 155 -5.74 12.73 4.67
C LYS A 155 -5.61 12.31 3.20
N SER A 156 -4.64 11.47 2.86
CA SER A 156 -4.42 11.02 1.49
C SER A 156 -4.10 9.53 1.42
N MET A 157 -4.81 8.84 0.52
CA MET A 157 -4.63 7.44 0.15
C MET A 157 -4.43 7.28 -1.37
N SER A 158 -4.02 8.36 -2.08
CA SER A 158 -3.83 8.32 -3.53
C SER A 158 -2.84 7.22 -3.91
N LEU A 159 -3.17 6.42 -4.94
CA LEU A 159 -2.34 5.33 -5.48
C LEU A 159 -1.94 4.25 -4.46
N MET A 160 -2.62 4.14 -3.29
CA MET A 160 -2.16 3.27 -2.20
C MET A 160 -1.96 1.82 -2.62
N PHE A 161 -2.80 1.29 -3.51
CA PHE A 161 -2.72 -0.09 -4.01
C PHE A 161 -2.55 -0.15 -5.53
N ALA A 162 -2.23 0.97 -6.19
CA ALA A 162 -2.13 1.01 -7.65
C ALA A 162 -1.08 0.02 -8.17
N GLY A 163 -1.44 -0.81 -9.15
CA GLY A 163 -0.54 -1.81 -9.72
C GLY A 163 -0.19 -2.98 -8.79
N ALA A 164 -0.93 -3.18 -7.70
CA ALA A 164 -0.84 -4.41 -6.89
C ALA A 164 -1.60 -5.54 -7.60
N GLU A 165 -1.07 -5.97 -8.73
CA GLU A 165 -1.75 -6.78 -9.74
C GLU A 165 -2.16 -8.17 -9.25
N SER A 166 -1.36 -8.80 -8.37
CA SER A 166 -1.61 -10.17 -7.90
C SER A 166 -2.56 -10.25 -6.71
N LEU A 167 -3.00 -9.11 -6.14
CA LEU A 167 -3.87 -9.13 -4.96
C LEU A 167 -5.17 -9.90 -5.23
N LYS A 168 -5.42 -10.93 -4.42
CA LYS A 168 -6.62 -11.77 -4.40
C LYS A 168 -7.50 -11.47 -3.18
N SER A 169 -6.88 -11.00 -2.09
CA SER A 169 -7.54 -10.66 -0.83
C SER A 169 -7.00 -9.36 -0.26
N LEU A 170 -7.90 -8.45 0.09
CA LEU A 170 -7.59 -7.16 0.70
C LEU A 170 -8.62 -6.84 1.78
N ASN A 171 -8.19 -6.78 3.04
CA ASN A 171 -9.06 -6.49 4.17
C ASN A 171 -8.94 -5.01 4.59
N LEU A 172 -10.01 -4.22 4.35
CA LEU A 172 -10.12 -2.79 4.66
C LEU A 172 -11.22 -2.51 5.70
N THR A 173 -11.68 -3.50 6.44
CA THR A 173 -12.85 -3.36 7.33
C THR A 173 -12.67 -2.36 8.47
N SER A 174 -11.42 -2.10 8.88
CA SER A 174 -11.06 -1.11 9.91
C SER A 174 -10.92 0.32 9.39
N PHE A 175 -10.98 0.53 8.06
CA PHE A 175 -10.69 1.84 7.49
C PHE A 175 -11.78 2.86 7.80
N ASP A 176 -11.41 3.89 8.57
CA ASP A 176 -12.16 5.14 8.68
C ASP A 176 -11.58 6.16 7.68
N THR A 177 -12.34 6.47 6.63
CA THR A 177 -11.92 7.41 5.59
C THR A 177 -12.60 8.78 5.71
N SER A 178 -13.28 9.05 6.83
CA SER A 178 -14.05 10.29 7.04
C SER A 178 -13.21 11.59 7.00
N ASN A 179 -11.89 11.48 7.08
CA ASN A 179 -10.95 12.59 6.98
C ASN A 179 -10.11 12.58 5.69
N VAL A 180 -10.31 11.60 4.81
CA VAL A 180 -9.58 11.50 3.54
C VAL A 180 -10.15 12.45 2.51
N THR A 181 -9.27 13.19 1.83
CA THR A 181 -9.65 14.13 0.76
C THR A 181 -9.18 13.67 -0.62
N ARG A 182 -8.25 12.71 -0.71
CA ARG A 182 -7.68 12.23 -1.98
C ARG A 182 -7.62 10.72 -2.03
N MET A 183 -8.25 10.14 -3.08
CA MET A 183 -8.26 8.72 -3.39
C MET A 183 -7.91 8.43 -4.87
N GLN A 184 -7.26 9.39 -5.55
CA GLN A 184 -6.84 9.26 -6.94
C GLN A 184 -6.11 7.93 -7.15
N SER A 185 -6.52 7.18 -8.18
CA SER A 185 -5.91 5.91 -8.65
C SER A 185 -5.73 4.84 -7.56
N MET A 186 -6.47 4.92 -6.42
CA MET A 186 -6.21 4.08 -5.24
C MET A 186 -6.23 2.58 -5.54
N PHE A 187 -7.09 2.13 -6.47
CA PHE A 187 -7.24 0.73 -6.89
C PHE A 187 -7.03 0.55 -8.40
N SER A 188 -6.28 1.46 -9.04
CA SER A 188 -5.89 1.31 -10.43
C SER A 188 -5.05 0.04 -10.60
N ASP A 189 -5.32 -0.73 -11.65
CA ASP A 189 -4.57 -1.95 -11.99
C ASP A 189 -4.49 -3.04 -10.91
N VAL A 190 -5.42 -3.04 -9.95
CA VAL A 190 -5.65 -4.20 -9.07
C VAL A 190 -6.46 -5.22 -9.88
N ARG A 191 -5.76 -6.19 -10.52
CA ARG A 191 -6.33 -7.02 -11.59
C ARG A 191 -6.90 -8.35 -11.12
N ASN A 192 -6.33 -8.96 -10.08
CA ASN A 192 -6.71 -10.30 -9.63
C ASN A 192 -7.77 -10.33 -8.52
N LEU A 193 -8.14 -9.17 -7.97
CA LEU A 193 -9.19 -9.06 -6.95
C LEU A 193 -10.57 -9.23 -7.61
N GLU A 194 -11.34 -10.23 -7.19
CA GLU A 194 -12.71 -10.45 -7.72
C GLU A 194 -13.75 -9.55 -7.05
N THR A 195 -13.56 -9.27 -5.78
CA THR A 195 -14.45 -8.44 -4.97
C THR A 195 -13.66 -7.42 -4.16
N LEU A 196 -14.17 -6.21 -4.08
CA LEU A 196 -13.59 -5.13 -3.27
C LEU A 196 -14.65 -4.61 -2.30
N ASP A 197 -14.36 -4.69 -0.99
CA ASP A 197 -15.28 -4.21 0.05
C ASP A 197 -14.87 -2.83 0.56
N LEU A 198 -15.66 -1.82 0.18
CA LEU A 198 -15.53 -0.44 0.61
C LEU A 198 -16.71 -0.02 1.52
N SER A 199 -17.41 -0.99 2.13
CA SER A 199 -18.58 -0.67 2.97
C SER A 199 -18.25 0.15 4.22
N SER A 200 -16.98 0.11 4.69
CA SER A 200 -16.47 0.96 5.78
C SER A 200 -16.21 2.41 5.36
N PHE A 201 -16.07 2.69 4.05
CA PHE A 201 -15.63 3.99 3.56
C PHE A 201 -16.68 5.08 3.73
N ASN A 202 -16.25 6.21 4.26
CA ASN A 202 -16.98 7.49 4.21
C ASN A 202 -16.22 8.45 3.29
N THR A 203 -16.80 8.76 2.15
CA THR A 203 -16.14 9.56 1.11
C THR A 203 -16.68 10.99 1.03
N SER A 204 -17.39 11.46 2.06
CA SER A 204 -18.04 12.78 2.06
C SER A 204 -17.09 13.98 1.92
N LYS A 205 -15.77 13.78 2.16
CA LYS A 205 -14.73 14.80 1.99
C LYS A 205 -13.79 14.53 0.83
N VAL A 206 -13.98 13.43 0.08
CA VAL A 206 -13.10 13.08 -1.03
C VAL A 206 -13.40 13.96 -2.23
N GLU A 207 -12.42 14.72 -2.64
CA GLU A 207 -12.49 15.67 -3.74
C GLU A 207 -12.00 15.10 -5.06
N ASP A 208 -11.18 14.03 -5.01
CA ASP A 208 -10.51 13.46 -6.18
C ASP A 208 -10.56 11.92 -6.18
N PHE A 209 -11.28 11.38 -7.18
CA PHE A 209 -11.40 9.95 -7.52
C PHE A 209 -10.82 9.63 -8.90
N TYR A 210 -10.01 10.53 -9.47
CA TYR A 210 -9.44 10.33 -10.81
C TYR A 210 -8.78 8.95 -10.91
N GLU A 211 -9.15 8.19 -11.95
CA GLU A 211 -8.63 6.85 -12.24
C GLU A 211 -8.74 5.80 -11.10
N MET A 212 -9.60 6.02 -10.10
CA MET A 212 -9.64 5.19 -8.87
C MET A 212 -9.74 3.69 -9.17
N PHE A 213 -10.43 3.30 -10.26
CA PHE A 213 -10.68 1.90 -10.65
C PHE A 213 -10.30 1.62 -12.11
N VAL A 214 -9.30 2.30 -12.64
CA VAL A 214 -8.86 2.07 -14.02
C VAL A 214 -8.14 0.73 -14.17
N ASN A 215 -8.33 0.02 -15.28
CA ASN A 215 -7.47 -1.05 -15.75
C ASN A 215 -6.73 -0.53 -16.98
N SER A 216 -5.44 -0.31 -16.84
CA SER A 216 -4.61 0.36 -17.83
C SER A 216 -4.25 -0.58 -18.99
N TYR A 217 -4.11 -0.01 -20.19
CA TYR A 217 -3.57 -0.71 -21.33
C TYR A 217 -2.08 -0.96 -21.17
N ASP A 218 -1.64 -2.18 -21.48
CA ASP A 218 -0.22 -2.52 -21.47
C ASP A 218 0.40 -2.13 -22.82
N TYR A 219 1.06 -0.99 -22.84
CA TYR A 219 1.70 -0.45 -24.03
C TYR A 219 2.95 -1.25 -24.47
N LEU A 220 3.59 -1.98 -23.57
CA LEU A 220 4.77 -2.79 -23.88
C LEU A 220 4.39 -4.07 -24.65
N ASN A 221 3.32 -4.72 -24.20
CA ASN A 221 2.83 -5.96 -24.79
C ASN A 221 1.69 -5.73 -25.79
N HIS A 222 1.27 -4.48 -26.02
CA HIS A 222 0.14 -4.13 -26.87
C HIS A 222 -1.14 -4.91 -26.56
N THR A 223 -1.42 -5.09 -25.27
CA THR A 223 -2.58 -5.86 -24.79
C THR A 223 -3.40 -5.09 -23.76
N MET A 224 -4.68 -5.46 -23.64
CA MET A 224 -5.50 -5.10 -22.50
C MET A 224 -5.41 -6.25 -21.49
N PRO A 225 -4.74 -6.06 -20.33
CA PRO A 225 -4.65 -7.11 -19.33
C PRO A 225 -6.03 -7.52 -18.82
N GLU A 226 -6.20 -8.82 -18.59
CA GLU A 226 -7.40 -9.34 -17.93
C GLU A 226 -7.57 -8.70 -16.56
N ASN A 227 -8.80 -8.38 -16.16
CA ASN A 227 -9.14 -7.98 -14.83
C ASN A 227 -10.30 -8.82 -14.28
N LYS A 228 -10.23 -9.18 -13.01
CA LYS A 228 -11.21 -10.08 -12.37
C LYS A 228 -12.23 -9.35 -11.52
N LEU A 229 -12.13 -8.04 -11.34
CA LEU A 229 -13.02 -7.28 -10.48
C LEU A 229 -14.44 -7.27 -11.03
N LYS A 230 -15.34 -7.94 -10.32
CA LYS A 230 -16.75 -8.12 -10.68
C LYS A 230 -17.68 -7.31 -9.78
N THR A 231 -17.31 -7.15 -8.50
CA THR A 231 -18.20 -6.53 -7.50
C THR A 231 -17.41 -5.59 -6.60
N ILE A 232 -17.93 -4.38 -6.44
CA ILE A 232 -17.49 -3.44 -5.42
C ILE A 232 -18.65 -3.24 -4.45
N TYR A 233 -18.42 -3.53 -3.17
CA TYR A 233 -19.40 -3.25 -2.11
C TYR A 233 -19.19 -1.85 -1.54
N ALA A 234 -20.29 -1.13 -1.28
CA ALA A 234 -20.27 0.18 -0.64
C ALA A 234 -21.51 0.38 0.24
N SER A 235 -21.38 1.21 1.28
CA SER A 235 -22.50 1.68 2.10
C SER A 235 -23.01 3.05 1.61
N ASP A 236 -24.07 3.55 2.22
CA ASP A 236 -24.62 4.87 1.91
C ASP A 236 -23.66 6.03 2.25
N ASP A 237 -22.62 5.79 3.06
CA ASP A 237 -21.56 6.77 3.36
C ASP A 237 -20.62 7.00 2.18
N PHE A 238 -20.65 6.13 1.14
CA PHE A 238 -19.88 6.35 -0.09
C PHE A 238 -20.61 7.35 -0.98
N THR A 239 -20.12 8.57 -1.03
CA THR A 239 -20.71 9.68 -1.77
C THR A 239 -19.70 10.41 -2.65
N THR A 240 -20.18 11.14 -3.64
CA THR A 240 -19.37 12.00 -4.52
C THR A 240 -19.67 13.48 -4.31
N SER A 241 -20.23 13.83 -3.15
CA SER A 241 -20.77 15.17 -2.88
C SER A 241 -19.72 16.28 -2.79
N ALA A 242 -18.45 15.95 -2.56
CA ALA A 242 -17.36 16.91 -2.46
C ALA A 242 -16.63 17.16 -3.79
N ILE A 243 -16.98 16.42 -4.87
CA ILE A 243 -16.36 16.61 -6.19
C ILE A 243 -16.81 17.95 -6.77
N SER A 244 -15.88 18.83 -7.13
CA SER A 244 -16.17 20.12 -7.76
C SER A 244 -15.63 20.24 -9.20
N ASP A 245 -14.45 19.73 -9.49
CA ASP A 245 -13.71 20.08 -10.71
C ASP A 245 -13.44 18.93 -11.69
N PHE A 246 -13.60 17.66 -11.31
CA PHE A 246 -13.20 16.49 -12.11
C PHE A 246 -14.38 15.70 -12.71
N ILE A 247 -15.47 16.37 -13.09
CA ILE A 247 -16.75 15.75 -13.43
C ILE A 247 -16.67 14.82 -14.67
N ASN A 248 -15.76 15.07 -15.61
CA ASN A 248 -15.64 14.30 -16.86
C ASN A 248 -14.44 13.38 -16.89
N GLU A 249 -13.65 13.33 -15.82
CA GLU A 249 -12.46 12.50 -15.75
C GLU A 249 -12.81 11.01 -15.56
N PRO A 250 -12.05 10.08 -16.14
CA PRO A 250 -12.33 8.67 -15.99
C PRO A 250 -12.09 8.20 -14.56
N VAL A 251 -13.07 7.54 -13.96
CA VAL A 251 -12.95 6.84 -12.68
C VAL A 251 -12.80 5.35 -12.94
N PHE A 252 -13.53 4.86 -13.93
CA PHE A 252 -13.49 3.48 -14.40
C PHE A 252 -13.00 3.46 -15.83
N SER A 253 -12.08 2.58 -16.18
CA SER A 253 -11.75 2.27 -17.57
C SER A 253 -11.41 0.79 -17.67
N ASN A 254 -11.91 0.15 -18.73
CA ASN A 254 -11.61 -1.24 -19.06
C ASN A 254 -11.96 -2.26 -17.93
N ARG A 255 -12.95 -1.95 -17.09
CA ARG A 255 -13.46 -2.85 -16.02
C ARG A 255 -14.60 -3.73 -16.52
N THR A 256 -14.38 -4.43 -17.62
CA THR A 256 -15.40 -5.15 -18.40
C THR A 256 -16.22 -6.19 -17.65
N GLY A 257 -15.76 -6.68 -16.51
CA GLY A 257 -16.49 -7.62 -15.65
C GLY A 257 -17.29 -6.99 -14.52
N LEU A 258 -17.14 -5.67 -14.29
CA LEU A 258 -17.74 -4.97 -13.15
C LEU A 258 -19.23 -4.73 -13.36
N CYS A 259 -20.05 -5.18 -12.40
CA CYS A 259 -21.50 -4.91 -12.37
C CYS A 259 -21.96 -4.50 -10.97
N GLY A 260 -22.90 -3.57 -10.91
CA GLY A 260 -23.62 -3.19 -9.69
C GLY A 260 -24.71 -4.19 -9.29
N GLY A 261 -25.20 -4.04 -8.07
CA GLY A 261 -26.13 -5.01 -7.47
C GLY A 261 -27.52 -5.10 -8.11
N ASN A 262 -27.93 -4.11 -8.90
CA ASN A 262 -29.20 -4.09 -9.63
C ASN A 262 -29.02 -4.42 -11.15
N GLY A 263 -27.80 -4.86 -11.56
CA GLY A 263 -27.50 -5.34 -12.89
C GLY A 263 -26.93 -4.30 -13.86
N THR A 264 -26.58 -3.09 -13.40
CA THR A 264 -25.86 -2.11 -14.21
C THR A 264 -24.41 -2.56 -14.39
N CYS A 265 -24.03 -2.98 -15.59
CA CYS A 265 -22.67 -3.41 -15.87
C CYS A 265 -21.86 -2.32 -16.60
N TYR A 266 -20.54 -2.39 -16.43
CA TYR A 266 -19.60 -1.42 -17.01
C TYR A 266 -19.79 -1.26 -18.52
N SER A 267 -19.76 0.00 -18.95
CA SER A 267 -19.71 0.42 -20.34
C SER A 267 -18.66 1.51 -20.51
N SER A 268 -17.92 1.47 -21.61
CA SER A 268 -16.90 2.50 -21.91
C SER A 268 -17.47 3.90 -22.08
N SER A 269 -18.77 4.02 -22.40
CA SER A 269 -19.49 5.31 -22.44
C SER A 269 -19.89 5.85 -21.08
N HIS A 270 -19.74 5.07 -20.01
CA HIS A 270 -20.16 5.38 -18.65
C HIS A 270 -19.00 5.12 -17.67
N SER A 271 -17.86 5.76 -17.88
CA SER A 271 -16.62 5.53 -17.11
C SER A 271 -16.32 6.62 -16.08
N ASN A 272 -17.17 7.64 -15.99
CA ASN A 272 -16.97 8.79 -15.11
C ASN A 272 -17.56 8.59 -13.69
N TYR A 273 -17.48 9.62 -12.85
CA TYR A 273 -17.93 9.62 -11.46
C TYR A 273 -19.45 9.41 -11.30
N GLU A 274 -20.27 9.63 -12.35
CA GLU A 274 -21.73 9.44 -12.26
C GLU A 274 -22.11 8.00 -11.89
N TYR A 275 -21.28 7.04 -12.26
CA TYR A 275 -21.43 5.61 -11.95
C TYR A 275 -20.71 5.17 -10.67
N LEU A 276 -20.03 6.11 -9.99
CA LEU A 276 -19.34 5.89 -8.71
C LEU A 276 -20.36 5.93 -7.55
N ARG A 277 -21.33 5.04 -7.60
CA ARG A 277 -22.43 4.94 -6.64
C ARG A 277 -23.05 3.54 -6.60
N ILE A 278 -23.85 3.31 -5.57
CA ILE A 278 -24.65 2.08 -5.44
C ILE A 278 -25.68 2.02 -6.57
N ASP A 279 -25.74 0.84 -7.22
CA ASP A 279 -26.72 0.55 -8.27
C ASP A 279 -28.11 0.35 -7.69
N ARG A 280 -29.04 1.23 -8.04
CA ARG A 280 -30.43 1.23 -7.56
C ARG A 280 -31.42 1.46 -8.70
N PRO A 281 -32.69 1.01 -8.57
CA PRO A 281 -33.72 1.34 -9.56
C PRO A 281 -33.81 2.84 -9.82
N GLY A 282 -33.65 3.24 -11.10
CA GLY A 282 -33.67 4.66 -11.50
C GLY A 282 -32.38 5.45 -11.19
N ALA A 283 -31.37 4.83 -10.60
CA ALA A 283 -30.08 5.42 -10.28
C ALA A 283 -28.95 4.42 -10.57
N PRO A 284 -28.60 4.16 -11.85
CA PRO A 284 -27.60 3.17 -12.23
C PRO A 284 -26.23 3.52 -11.66
N GLY A 285 -25.47 2.51 -11.20
CA GLY A 285 -24.14 2.63 -10.66
C GLY A 285 -23.41 1.30 -10.69
N TYR A 286 -22.12 1.28 -10.36
CA TYR A 286 -21.32 0.05 -10.42
C TYR A 286 -21.10 -0.61 -9.07
N PHE A 287 -21.69 -0.08 -7.98
CA PHE A 287 -21.52 -0.64 -6.64
C PHE A 287 -22.73 -1.47 -6.20
N THR A 288 -22.45 -2.49 -5.42
CA THR A 288 -23.45 -3.28 -4.72
C THR A 288 -23.58 -2.77 -3.28
N TYR A 289 -24.81 -2.56 -2.83
CA TYR A 289 -25.03 -2.12 -1.46
C TYR A 289 -24.58 -3.15 -0.44
N LYS A 290 -23.82 -2.69 0.55
CA LYS A 290 -23.48 -3.44 1.76
C LYS A 290 -23.50 -2.47 2.94
N ALA A 291 -24.21 -2.84 4.00
CA ALA A 291 -24.23 -2.02 5.21
C ALA A 291 -22.83 -1.87 5.79
N LYS A 292 -22.58 -0.70 6.40
CA LYS A 292 -21.34 -0.45 7.12
C LYS A 292 -21.13 -1.49 8.24
N PRO A 293 -19.91 -2.00 8.43
CA PRO A 293 -19.60 -2.97 9.49
C PRO A 293 -19.82 -2.42 10.89
#